data_cd69863898a78fe47c0ea7fd6a0116bb
#
_entry.id   cd69863898a78fe47c0ea7fd6a0116bb
#
_cell.length_a   1.000
_cell.length_b   1.000
_cell.length_c   1.000
_cell.angle_alpha   90.00
_cell.angle_beta   90.00
_cell.angle_gamma   90.00
#
_symmetry.space_group_name_H-M   'P 1'
#
loop_
_entity.id
_entity.type
_entity.pdbx_description
1 polymer ?
#
loop_
_entity_poly.entity_id
_entity_poly.type
_entity_poly.pdbx_seq_one_letter_code
_entity_poly.pdbx_strand_id
1 'polypeptide(L)'
;MPSRETNGVILCLRRTVSFQISLNSLHISGKPSAGVSLEQAEAAVRKELQELQQVAIEEQELEKVKNKFESTQIFGNINYLNVATNLAWFELAGQAEDIDREVERYRAVTAEQLKAVAQETFREENSVVLYYEKDK
;
A
#
# COMPACT_ATOMS: atom_id res chain seq x y z
N MET A 1 8.19 -11.50 -0.19
CA MET A 1 6.90 -10.99 -0.68
C MET A 1 6.31 -12.05 -1.58
N PRO A 2 5.10 -12.54 -1.35
CA PRO A 2 4.50 -13.47 -2.29
C PRO A 2 4.14 -12.72 -3.58
N SER A 3 4.64 -13.22 -4.70
CA SER A 3 4.20 -12.82 -6.02
C SER A 3 2.76 -13.32 -6.20
N ARG A 4 1.80 -12.42 -6.32
CA ARG A 4 0.44 -12.79 -6.73
C ARG A 4 0.47 -13.04 -8.23
N GLU A 5 0.13 -14.23 -8.65
CA GLU A 5 -0.10 -14.55 -10.06
C GLU A 5 -1.47 -14.00 -10.45
N THR A 6 -1.49 -12.88 -11.12
CA THR A 6 -2.70 -12.33 -11.72
C THR A 6 -2.71 -12.72 -13.20
N ASN A 7 -3.50 -13.71 -13.59
CA ASN A 7 -3.66 -14.17 -14.98
C ASN A 7 -2.36 -14.46 -15.75
N GLY A 8 -1.36 -15.07 -15.10
CA GLY A 8 -0.06 -15.38 -15.72
C GLY A 8 0.90 -14.19 -15.83
N VAL A 9 0.54 -13.02 -15.34
CA VAL A 9 1.42 -11.85 -15.26
C VAL A 9 2.04 -11.79 -13.87
N ILE A 10 3.31 -12.17 -13.75
CA ILE A 10 4.05 -12.02 -12.50
C ILE A 10 4.53 -10.58 -12.43
N LEU A 11 3.90 -9.79 -11.57
CA LEU A 11 4.34 -8.44 -11.25
C LEU A 11 5.10 -8.44 -9.92
N CYS A 12 6.35 -8.05 -9.95
CA CYS A 12 7.09 -7.71 -8.73
C CYS A 12 6.68 -6.30 -8.30
N LEU A 13 5.54 -6.18 -7.64
CA LEU A 13 5.04 -4.90 -7.13
C LEU A 13 5.83 -4.52 -5.87
N ARG A 14 6.59 -3.45 -5.96
CA ARG A 14 7.17 -2.80 -4.80
C ARG A 14 6.29 -1.62 -4.40
N ARG A 15 5.53 -1.81 -3.34
CA ARG A 15 4.71 -0.74 -2.77
C ARG A 15 5.61 0.16 -1.93
N THR A 16 5.74 1.40 -2.34
CA THR A 16 6.32 2.45 -1.49
C THR A 16 5.23 3.46 -1.22
N VAL A 17 4.77 3.54 0.02
CA VAL A 17 3.93 4.65 0.46
C VAL A 17 4.89 5.76 0.87
N SER A 18 4.94 6.82 0.10
CA SER A 18 5.69 8.03 0.46
C SER A 18 4.73 9.00 1.12
N PHE A 19 4.91 9.21 2.41
CA PHE A 19 4.18 10.23 3.15
C PHE A 19 4.91 11.57 2.95
N GLN A 20 4.33 12.43 2.13
CA GLN A 20 4.74 13.84 2.07
C GLN A 20 3.71 14.67 2.82
N ILE A 21 4.17 15.52 3.71
CA ILE A 21 3.34 16.34 4.63
C ILE A 21 2.34 17.23 3.88
N SER A 22 2.55 17.48 2.59
CA SER A 22 1.68 18.34 1.77
C SER A 22 0.84 17.62 0.71
N LEU A 23 1.10 16.35 0.41
CA LEU A 23 0.42 15.59 -0.65
C LEU A 23 0.29 14.12 -0.24
N ASN A 24 -0.93 13.70 0.09
CA ASN A 24 -1.25 12.29 0.27
C ASN A 24 -1.19 11.61 -1.10
N SER A 25 -0.08 10.97 -1.42
CA SER A 25 0.08 10.22 -2.66
C SER A 25 0.39 8.76 -2.41
N LEU A 26 -0.31 7.88 -3.11
CA LEU A 26 -0.06 6.45 -3.11
C LEU A 26 0.75 6.08 -4.35
N HIS A 27 1.96 5.60 -4.16
CA HIS A 27 2.82 5.15 -5.26
C HIS A 27 2.77 3.63 -5.39
N ILE A 28 2.39 3.15 -6.57
CA ILE A 28 2.46 1.75 -6.96
C ILE A 28 3.57 1.64 -7.99
N SER A 29 4.64 0.94 -7.65
CA SER A 29 5.76 0.71 -8.59
C SER A 29 5.96 -0.78 -8.80
N GLY A 30 6.26 -1.15 -10.02
CA GLY A 30 6.47 -2.55 -10.39
C GLY A 30 7.41 -2.69 -11.58
N LYS A 31 8.00 -3.87 -11.71
CA LYS A 31 8.78 -4.26 -12.87
C LYS A 31 8.06 -5.43 -13.55
N PRO A 32 7.68 -5.32 -14.82
CA PRO A 32 7.08 -6.42 -15.54
C PRO A 32 8.07 -7.58 -15.70
N SER A 33 7.56 -8.79 -15.71
CA SER A 33 8.35 -9.99 -15.98
C SER A 33 8.74 -10.05 -17.45
N ALA A 34 9.74 -10.89 -17.78
CA ALA A 34 10.17 -11.08 -19.15
C ALA A 34 8.99 -11.52 -20.05
N GLY A 35 8.81 -10.82 -21.16
CA GLY A 35 7.73 -11.10 -22.10
C GLY A 35 6.39 -10.42 -21.81
N VAL A 36 6.29 -9.64 -20.74
CA VAL A 36 5.08 -8.84 -20.40
C VAL A 36 5.34 -7.40 -20.83
N SER A 37 4.41 -6.80 -21.59
CA SER A 37 4.48 -5.39 -21.95
C SER A 37 4.09 -4.48 -20.76
N LEU A 38 4.47 -3.20 -20.83
CA LEU A 38 4.13 -2.21 -19.80
C LEU A 38 2.62 -2.00 -19.71
N GLU A 39 1.93 -1.99 -20.86
CA GLU A 39 0.47 -1.85 -20.92
C GLU A 39 -0.24 -3.05 -20.31
N GLN A 40 0.27 -4.27 -20.53
CA GLN A 40 -0.27 -5.48 -19.89
C GLN A 40 -0.10 -5.43 -18.37
N ALA A 41 1.05 -4.94 -17.92
CA ALA A 41 1.33 -4.77 -16.50
C ALA A 41 0.40 -3.72 -15.86
N GLU A 42 0.21 -2.58 -16.52
CA GLU A 42 -0.75 -1.55 -16.08
C GLU A 42 -2.17 -2.10 -16.01
N ALA A 43 -2.64 -2.78 -17.06
CA ALA A 43 -3.98 -3.35 -17.10
C ALA A 43 -4.23 -4.34 -15.95
N ALA A 44 -3.22 -5.15 -15.60
CA ALA A 44 -3.31 -6.07 -14.46
C ALA A 44 -3.43 -5.30 -13.12
N VAL A 45 -2.66 -4.23 -12.92
CA VAL A 45 -2.76 -3.37 -11.72
C VAL A 45 -4.13 -2.71 -11.65
N ARG A 46 -4.60 -2.11 -12.74
CA ARG A 46 -5.92 -1.46 -12.79
C ARG A 46 -7.05 -2.43 -12.47
N LYS A 47 -6.96 -3.66 -12.95
CA LYS A 47 -7.94 -4.71 -12.63
C LYS A 47 -8.00 -5.00 -11.12
N GLU A 48 -6.86 -5.17 -10.46
CA GLU A 48 -6.80 -5.39 -9.01
C GLU A 48 -7.38 -4.19 -8.22
N LEU A 49 -7.10 -2.96 -8.67
CA LEU A 49 -7.65 -1.76 -8.06
C LEU A 49 -9.17 -1.66 -8.24
N GLN A 50 -9.69 -2.04 -9.41
CA GLN A 50 -11.13 -2.11 -9.67
C GLN A 50 -11.82 -3.17 -8.79
N GLU A 51 -11.20 -4.33 -8.61
CA GLU A 51 -11.72 -5.35 -7.69
C GLU A 51 -11.86 -4.83 -6.27
N LEU A 52 -10.87 -4.08 -5.77
CA LEU A 52 -10.93 -3.43 -4.45
C LEU A 52 -12.05 -2.40 -4.31
N GLN A 53 -12.42 -1.74 -5.41
CA GLN A 53 -13.54 -0.77 -5.41
C GLN A 53 -14.91 -1.45 -5.44
N GLN A 54 -15.01 -2.62 -6.08
CA GLN A 54 -16.28 -3.32 -6.33
C GLN A 54 -16.61 -4.33 -5.24
N VAL A 55 -15.63 -5.07 -4.77
CA VAL A 55 -15.79 -6.17 -3.82
C VAL A 55 -15.16 -5.81 -2.49
N ALA A 56 -15.89 -6.01 -1.39
CA ALA A 56 -15.30 -5.90 -0.07
C ALA A 56 -14.26 -7.01 0.14
N ILE A 57 -13.16 -6.67 0.79
CA ILE A 57 -12.11 -7.65 1.12
C ILE A 57 -12.68 -8.68 2.09
N GLU A 58 -12.33 -9.95 1.89
CA GLU A 58 -12.67 -11.00 2.83
C GLU A 58 -12.04 -10.75 4.21
N GLU A 59 -12.80 -11.04 5.27
CA GLU A 59 -12.35 -10.80 6.66
C GLU A 59 -11.02 -11.50 6.96
N GLN A 60 -10.81 -12.70 6.44
CA GLN A 60 -9.56 -13.43 6.63
C GLN A 60 -8.36 -12.72 6.01
N GLU A 61 -8.53 -12.10 4.85
CA GLU A 61 -7.45 -11.36 4.18
C GLU A 61 -7.17 -10.05 4.93
N LEU A 62 -8.22 -9.36 5.40
CA LEU A 62 -8.08 -8.17 6.22
C LEU A 62 -7.33 -8.47 7.51
N GLU A 63 -7.68 -9.55 8.22
CA GLU A 63 -7.00 -9.98 9.44
C GLU A 63 -5.52 -10.33 9.19
N LYS A 64 -5.19 -10.99 8.08
CA LYS A 64 -3.79 -11.23 7.70
C LYS A 64 -2.99 -9.94 7.55
N VAL A 65 -3.59 -8.92 6.92
CA VAL A 65 -2.94 -7.62 6.73
C VAL A 65 -2.74 -6.92 8.07
N LYS A 66 -3.75 -6.92 8.95
CA LYS A 66 -3.69 -6.35 10.30
C LYS A 66 -2.59 -7.03 11.13
N ASN A 67 -2.57 -8.37 11.16
CA ASN A 67 -1.56 -9.13 11.87
C ASN A 67 -0.15 -8.88 11.35
N LYS A 68 0.00 -8.75 10.04
CA LYS A 68 1.29 -8.42 9.42
C LYS A 68 1.76 -7.02 9.79
N PHE A 69 0.85 -6.04 9.81
CA PHE A 69 1.15 -4.67 10.22
C PHE A 69 1.63 -4.64 11.67
N GLU A 70 0.87 -5.22 12.59
CA GLU A 70 1.21 -5.29 14.01
C GLU A 70 2.57 -5.95 14.25
N SER A 71 2.81 -7.11 13.60
CA SER A 71 4.10 -7.80 13.69
C SER A 71 5.24 -6.90 13.19
N THR A 72 5.04 -6.18 12.10
CA THR A 72 6.05 -5.27 11.55
C THR A 72 6.37 -4.12 12.51
N GLN A 73 5.36 -3.57 13.18
CA GLN A 73 5.55 -2.52 14.19
C GLN A 73 6.32 -3.05 15.40
N ILE A 74 5.95 -4.23 15.93
CA ILE A 74 6.64 -4.84 17.06
C ILE A 74 8.12 -5.09 16.72
N PHE A 75 8.41 -5.68 15.56
CA PHE A 75 9.79 -5.92 15.13
C PHE A 75 10.55 -4.64 14.80
N GLY A 76 9.87 -3.63 14.25
CA GLY A 76 10.46 -2.32 13.99
C GLY A 76 10.96 -1.62 15.27
N ASN A 77 10.24 -1.79 16.37
CA ASN A 77 10.56 -1.19 17.66
C ASN A 77 11.71 -1.87 18.42
N ILE A 78 12.27 -2.96 17.91
CA ILE A 78 13.51 -3.54 18.46
C ILE A 78 14.72 -2.64 18.18
N ASN A 79 14.69 -1.85 17.13
CA ASN A 79 15.77 -0.93 16.77
C ASN A 79 15.49 0.47 17.30
N TYR A 80 16.32 0.94 18.22
CA TYR A 80 16.17 2.27 18.85
C TYR A 80 16.21 3.43 17.84
N LEU A 81 16.96 3.31 16.74
CA LEU A 81 16.98 4.33 15.69
C LEU A 81 15.62 4.40 14.98
N ASN A 82 14.98 3.27 14.73
CA ASN A 82 13.65 3.24 14.15
C ASN A 82 12.62 3.86 15.10
N VAL A 83 12.70 3.55 16.38
CA VAL A 83 11.81 4.15 17.40
C VAL A 83 11.99 5.67 17.43
N ALA A 84 13.22 6.16 17.48
CA ALA A 84 13.50 7.60 17.49
C ALA A 84 12.99 8.28 16.21
N THR A 85 13.19 7.67 15.06
CA THR A 85 12.71 8.19 13.77
C THR A 85 11.19 8.22 13.72
N ASN A 86 10.52 7.16 14.18
CA ASN A 86 9.06 7.09 14.21
C ASN A 86 8.49 8.14 15.16
N LEU A 87 9.04 8.30 16.37
CA LEU A 87 8.62 9.34 17.31
C LEU A 87 8.75 10.75 16.71
N ALA A 88 9.88 11.04 16.04
CA ALA A 88 10.07 12.31 15.35
C ALA A 88 9.04 12.54 14.23
N TRP A 89 8.68 11.49 13.50
CA TRP A 89 7.63 11.57 12.47
C TRP A 89 6.25 11.84 13.07
N PHE A 90 5.88 11.15 14.14
CA PHE A 90 4.61 11.36 14.82
C PHE A 90 4.52 12.76 15.43
N GLU A 91 5.59 13.25 16.03
CA GLU A 91 5.66 14.62 16.55
C GLU A 91 5.48 15.67 15.44
N LEU A 92 6.13 15.46 14.28
CA LEU A 92 6.01 16.35 13.14
C LEU A 92 4.61 16.32 12.50
N ALA A 93 3.92 15.17 12.52
CA ALA A 93 2.59 15.00 11.95
C ALA A 93 1.44 15.35 12.91
N GLY A 94 1.71 15.44 14.22
CA GLY A 94 0.70 15.70 15.24
C GLY A 94 1.26 15.61 16.65
N GLN A 95 1.27 14.44 17.24
CA GLN A 95 1.75 14.18 18.61
C GLN A 95 2.49 12.85 18.66
N ALA A 96 3.65 12.82 19.34
CA ALA A 96 4.46 11.61 19.47
C ALA A 96 3.70 10.45 20.15
N GLU A 97 2.77 10.76 21.07
CA GLU A 97 1.94 9.75 21.77
C GLU A 97 0.99 8.99 20.84
N ASP A 98 0.72 9.49 19.65
CA ASP A 98 -0.12 8.79 18.66
C ASP A 98 0.52 7.49 18.15
N ILE A 99 1.83 7.29 18.34
CA ILE A 99 2.53 6.06 17.98
C ILE A 99 1.94 4.83 18.69
N ASP A 100 1.56 4.97 19.96
CA ASP A 100 1.00 3.87 20.75
C ASP A 100 -0.42 3.49 20.30
N ARG A 101 -1.13 4.43 19.66
CA ARG A 101 -2.50 4.24 19.15
C ARG A 101 -2.55 3.77 17.71
N GLU A 102 -1.42 3.75 17.02
CA GLU A 102 -1.38 3.40 15.59
C GLU A 102 -1.90 1.99 15.33
N VAL A 103 -1.46 1.01 16.12
CA VAL A 103 -1.90 -0.38 16.00
C VAL A 103 -3.41 -0.50 16.25
N GLU A 104 -3.94 0.18 17.27
CA GLU A 104 -5.39 0.18 17.56
C GLU A 104 -6.19 0.79 16.40
N ARG A 105 -5.73 1.90 15.81
CA ARG A 105 -6.35 2.52 14.62
C ARG A 105 -6.40 1.55 13.43
N TYR A 106 -5.31 0.82 13.18
CA TYR A 106 -5.27 -0.20 12.13
C TYR A 106 -6.20 -1.37 12.42
N ARG A 107 -6.29 -1.80 13.67
CA ARG A 107 -7.20 -2.88 14.09
C ARG A 107 -8.67 -2.49 13.94
N ALA A 108 -9.01 -1.23 14.13
CA ALA A 108 -10.36 -0.70 14.01
C ALA A 108 -10.87 -0.58 12.56
N VAL A 109 -9.99 -0.67 11.55
CA VAL A 109 -10.37 -0.53 10.14
C VAL A 109 -11.25 -1.70 9.71
N THR A 110 -12.38 -1.40 9.04
CA THR A 110 -13.31 -2.40 8.50
C THR A 110 -13.17 -2.58 6.99
N ALA A 111 -13.67 -3.69 6.47
CA ALA A 111 -13.66 -3.96 5.03
C ALA A 111 -14.47 -2.93 4.24
N GLU A 112 -15.59 -2.43 4.81
CA GLU A 112 -16.43 -1.40 4.21
C GLU A 112 -15.71 -0.06 4.13
N GLN A 113 -14.98 0.32 5.17
CA GLN A 113 -14.17 1.55 5.18
C GLN A 113 -13.08 1.48 4.11
N LEU A 114 -12.40 0.33 3.98
CA LEU A 114 -11.39 0.14 2.94
C LEU A 114 -11.99 0.27 1.54
N LYS A 115 -13.16 -0.33 1.30
CA LYS A 115 -13.87 -0.22 0.03
C LYS A 115 -14.26 1.23 -0.28
N ALA A 116 -14.79 1.96 0.68
CA ALA A 116 -15.16 3.37 0.52
C ALA A 116 -13.94 4.24 0.15
N VAL A 117 -12.83 4.07 0.86
CA VAL A 117 -11.57 4.78 0.57
C VAL A 117 -11.00 4.37 -0.80
N ALA A 118 -11.10 3.09 -1.18
CA ALA A 118 -10.67 2.64 -2.49
C ALA A 118 -11.48 3.29 -3.63
N GLN A 119 -12.79 3.41 -3.46
CA GLN A 119 -13.68 4.08 -4.43
C GLN A 119 -13.36 5.57 -4.58
N GLU A 120 -12.98 6.24 -3.52
CA GLU A 120 -12.60 7.64 -3.54
C GLU A 120 -11.20 7.86 -4.14
N THR A 121 -10.24 7.03 -3.73
CA THR A 121 -8.81 7.22 -4.04
C THR A 121 -8.46 6.76 -5.45
N PHE A 122 -8.97 5.58 -5.87
CA PHE A 122 -8.56 4.93 -7.13
C PHE A 122 -9.42 5.33 -8.34
N ARG A 123 -9.96 6.55 -8.34
CA ARG A 123 -10.62 7.09 -9.52
C ARG A 123 -9.60 7.34 -10.64
N GLU A 124 -10.03 7.15 -11.87
CA GLU A 124 -9.14 7.27 -13.04
C GLU A 124 -8.53 8.67 -13.16
N GLU A 125 -9.33 9.69 -12.91
CA GLU A 125 -8.91 11.11 -12.92
C GLU A 125 -7.91 11.46 -11.81
N ASN A 126 -7.75 10.63 -10.78
CA ASN A 126 -6.80 10.83 -9.69
C ASN A 126 -5.47 10.08 -9.91
N SER A 127 -5.26 9.50 -11.09
CA SER A 127 -4.09 8.65 -11.35
C SER A 127 -3.19 9.21 -12.45
N VAL A 128 -1.89 9.05 -12.24
CA VAL A 128 -0.87 9.31 -13.26
C VAL A 128 -0.04 8.03 -13.42
N VAL A 129 0.15 7.60 -14.66
CA VAL A 129 0.97 6.44 -15.00
C VAL A 129 2.25 6.91 -15.68
N LEU A 130 3.39 6.43 -15.21
CA LEU A 130 4.69 6.70 -15.78
C LEU A 130 5.32 5.39 -16.26
N TYR A 131 5.64 5.33 -17.54
CA TYR A 131 6.45 4.26 -18.12
C TYR A 131 7.90 4.68 -18.15
N TYR A 132 8.75 3.83 -17.61
CA TYR A 132 10.19 4.03 -17.65
C TYR A 132 10.81 2.89 -18.46
N GLU A 133 11.35 3.22 -19.63
CA GLU A 133 12.04 2.30 -20.51
C GLU A 133 13.52 2.69 -20.60
N LYS A 134 14.38 1.67 -20.79
CA LYS A 134 15.78 1.91 -21.07
C LYS A 134 15.91 2.40 -22.51
N ASP A 135 16.55 3.55 -22.70
CA ASP A 135 16.98 4.00 -24.02
C ASP A 135 17.83 2.92 -24.72
N LYS A 136 17.56 2.70 -26.01
CA LYS A 136 18.27 1.72 -26.85
C LYS A 136 19.63 2.24 -27.25
#